data_7c3caec8e224229aea208968ba32c8f9
#
_entry.id   7c3caec8e224229aea208968ba32c8f9
#
_cell.length_a   1.000
_cell.length_b   1.000
_cell.length_c   1.000
_cell.angle_alpha   90.00
_cell.angle_beta   90.00
_cell.angle_gamma   90.00
#
_symmetry.space_group_name_H-M   'P 1'
#
loop_
_entity.id
_entity.type
_entity.pdbx_description
1 polymer ?
#
loop_
_entity_poly.entity_id
_entity_poly.type
_entity_poly.pdbx_seq_one_letter_code
_entity_poly.pdbx_strand_id
1 'polypeptide(L)'
;VRDGGANLSRTDEALVEMSNGCICCTLREDLLAEVRRLAAEGRFDYLLIESTGIAEPLPVAATFEFRDESGASLSDVARLDTMVTVVDAANLLKDYSSRDFLADRGEVAGEGDERPLVGLLVEQIEFADVVVLNKIDVAAPEEIASARAIIRALNADARIIETSRGKVALGDILDTGLFSFEAAHRHPTWFKELNGFKDHVPETEEYGIKSFVYTA
;
A
#
# COMPACT_ATOMS: atom_id res chain seq x y z
N VAL A 1 -2.93 18.41 -7.69
CA VAL A 1 -4.05 17.79 -8.43
C VAL A 1 -4.78 18.90 -9.19
N ARG A 2 -4.63 18.96 -10.53
CA ARG A 2 -5.31 19.96 -11.38
C ARG A 2 -6.50 19.31 -12.06
N ASP A 3 -7.68 19.86 -11.74
CA ASP A 3 -8.94 19.80 -12.48
C ASP A 3 -9.36 18.44 -13.09
N GLY A 4 -10.12 17.71 -12.33
CA GLY A 4 -11.12 16.77 -12.85
C GLY A 4 -12.43 16.98 -12.11
N GLY A 5 -13.23 17.91 -12.59
CA GLY A 5 -14.69 18.01 -12.53
C GLY A 5 -15.51 17.71 -11.27
N ALA A 6 -14.91 17.54 -10.11
CA ALA A 6 -15.64 17.58 -8.85
C ALA A 6 -15.47 18.97 -8.24
N ASN A 7 -16.56 19.59 -7.82
CA ASN A 7 -16.55 20.79 -6.99
C ASN A 7 -15.98 20.45 -5.61
N LEU A 8 -14.68 20.16 -5.55
CA LEU A 8 -13.93 20.20 -4.33
C LEU A 8 -13.77 21.68 -4.01
N SER A 9 -14.52 22.16 -3.02
CA SER A 9 -14.20 23.43 -2.39
C SER A 9 -12.72 23.34 -2.01
N ARG A 10 -11.89 24.29 -2.46
CA ARG A 10 -10.52 24.44 -1.99
C ARG A 10 -10.56 24.60 -0.47
N THR A 11 -10.46 23.50 0.22
CA THR A 11 -10.00 23.47 1.60
C THR A 11 -8.49 23.61 1.53
N ASP A 12 -7.88 24.34 2.44
CA ASP A 12 -6.43 24.45 2.54
C ASP A 12 -5.85 23.04 2.71
N GLU A 13 -5.28 22.50 1.62
CA GLU A 13 -4.58 21.21 1.68
C GLU A 13 -3.33 21.42 2.54
N ALA A 14 -3.19 20.66 3.61
CA ALA A 14 -1.96 20.59 4.37
C ALA A 14 -1.20 19.34 3.89
N LEU A 15 -0.04 19.54 3.26
CA LEU A 15 0.89 18.48 2.94
C LEU A 15 1.81 18.29 4.15
N VAL A 16 1.86 17.07 4.66
CA VAL A 16 2.79 16.67 5.71
C VAL A 16 3.73 15.63 5.15
N GLU A 17 5.01 15.97 5.08
CA GLU A 17 6.05 15.03 4.68
C GLU A 17 6.65 14.36 5.92
N MET A 18 6.67 13.03 5.93
CA MET A 18 7.28 12.24 6.97
C MET A 18 8.61 11.67 6.44
N SER A 19 9.74 12.16 6.93
CA SER A 19 11.06 11.95 6.34
C SER A 19 11.90 10.84 6.99
N ASN A 20 11.36 10.11 7.97
CA ASN A 20 12.14 9.14 8.74
C ASN A 20 11.88 7.70 8.28
N GLY A 21 12.70 7.18 7.37
CA GLY A 21 13.02 5.76 7.19
C GLY A 21 11.86 4.76 7.06
N CYS A 22 12.16 3.50 7.23
CA CYS A 22 11.23 2.38 7.16
C CYS A 22 9.99 2.53 8.06
N ILE A 23 8.83 2.17 7.52
CA ILE A 23 7.52 2.16 8.20
C ILE A 23 7.48 1.26 9.46
N CYS A 24 8.48 0.42 9.68
CA CYS A 24 8.38 -0.70 10.61
C CYS A 24 8.26 -0.36 12.11
N CYS A 25 8.83 0.71 12.65
CA CYS A 25 8.71 0.98 14.09
C CYS A 25 8.61 2.47 14.43
N THR A 26 9.52 3.29 13.90
CA THR A 26 9.57 4.73 14.23
C THR A 26 8.46 5.50 13.54
N LEU A 27 8.13 5.12 12.29
CA LEU A 27 7.11 5.80 11.51
C LEU A 27 5.69 5.55 12.03
N ARG A 28 5.45 4.44 12.75
CA ARG A 28 4.15 4.17 13.35
C ARG A 28 3.79 5.19 14.41
N GLU A 29 4.71 5.47 15.32
CA GLU A 29 4.48 6.46 16.40
C GLU A 29 4.29 7.86 15.82
N ASP A 30 5.07 8.21 14.82
CA ASP A 30 4.96 9.48 14.10
C ASP A 30 3.63 9.57 13.34
N LEU A 31 3.21 8.52 12.65
CA LEU A 31 1.91 8.45 11.97
C LEU A 31 0.75 8.56 12.97
N LEU A 32 0.82 7.85 14.10
CA LEU A 32 -0.15 7.93 15.17
C LEU A 32 -0.29 9.36 15.70
N ALA A 33 0.84 10.02 15.99
CA ALA A 33 0.86 11.38 16.50
C ALA A 33 0.29 12.37 15.48
N GLU A 34 0.68 12.24 14.22
CA GLU A 34 0.28 13.17 13.17
C GLU A 34 -1.20 13.04 12.81
N VAL A 35 -1.72 11.81 12.65
CA VAL A 35 -3.15 11.60 12.37
C VAL A 35 -4.01 12.12 13.53
N ARG A 36 -3.61 11.89 14.78
CA ARG A 36 -4.31 12.43 15.95
C ARG A 36 -4.28 13.96 15.98
N ARG A 37 -3.14 14.55 15.64
CA ARG A 37 -3.00 16.02 15.55
C ARG A 37 -3.95 16.60 14.49
N LEU A 38 -3.96 16.03 13.28
CA LEU A 38 -4.83 16.46 12.19
C LEU A 38 -6.32 16.29 12.54
N ALA A 39 -6.67 15.15 13.17
CA ALA A 39 -8.04 14.92 13.62
C ALA A 39 -8.48 15.92 14.69
N ALA A 40 -7.58 16.29 15.62
CA ALA A 40 -7.87 17.27 16.67
C ALA A 40 -8.08 18.70 16.13
N GLU A 41 -7.51 19.06 14.97
CA GLU A 41 -7.76 20.33 14.31
C GLU A 41 -9.22 20.49 13.85
N GLY A 42 -9.94 19.39 13.58
CA GLY A 42 -11.32 19.40 13.13
C GLY A 42 -11.55 20.14 11.81
N ARG A 43 -10.53 20.25 10.97
CA ARG A 43 -10.56 20.99 9.69
C ARG A 43 -10.68 20.10 8.48
N PHE A 44 -10.36 18.82 8.62
CA PHE A 44 -10.24 17.87 7.53
C PHE A 44 -11.32 16.80 7.65
N ASP A 45 -12.01 16.54 6.55
CA ASP A 45 -13.03 15.50 6.45
C ASP A 45 -12.41 14.18 5.97
N TYR A 46 -11.25 14.25 5.29
CA TYR A 46 -10.57 13.12 4.70
C TYR A 46 -9.05 13.26 4.78
N LEU A 47 -8.36 12.16 5.05
CA LEU A 47 -6.91 12.06 5.04
C LEU A 47 -6.48 11.08 3.96
N LEU A 48 -5.62 11.52 3.04
CA LEU A 48 -4.97 10.68 2.06
C LEU A 48 -3.52 10.45 2.49
N ILE A 49 -3.15 9.17 2.64
CA ILE A 49 -1.78 8.76 2.98
C ILE A 49 -1.16 8.18 1.70
N GLU A 50 -0.11 8.82 1.21
CA GLU A 50 0.70 8.31 0.11
C GLU A 50 1.99 7.70 0.67
N SER A 51 2.17 6.42 0.45
CA SER A 51 3.40 5.71 0.77
C SER A 51 4.36 5.70 -0.41
N THR A 52 5.63 5.48 -0.16
CA THR A 52 6.61 5.21 -1.22
C THR A 52 6.25 3.92 -1.98
N GLY A 53 6.72 3.79 -3.23
CA GLY A 53 6.44 2.60 -4.06
C GLY A 53 6.95 1.28 -3.48
N ILE A 54 7.81 1.35 -2.46
CA ILE A 54 8.38 0.19 -1.75
C ILE A 54 7.80 -0.01 -0.36
N ALA A 55 6.68 0.63 -0.03
CA ALA A 55 6.02 0.47 1.25
C ALA A 55 5.09 -0.74 1.25
N GLU A 56 5.13 -1.49 2.33
CA GLU A 56 4.20 -2.57 2.62
C GLU A 56 2.87 -1.98 3.11
N PRO A 57 1.72 -2.38 2.55
CA PRO A 57 0.44 -1.80 2.94
C PRO A 57 -0.07 -2.28 4.30
N LEU A 58 0.25 -3.52 4.67
CA LEU A 58 -0.20 -4.16 5.90
C LEU A 58 0.22 -3.42 7.17
N PRO A 59 1.49 -3.04 7.38
CA PRO A 59 1.93 -2.29 8.56
C PRO A 59 1.19 -0.96 8.71
N VAL A 60 0.89 -0.27 7.60
CA VAL A 60 0.14 0.99 7.62
C VAL A 60 -1.30 0.74 8.09
N ALA A 61 -1.98 -0.23 7.50
CA ALA A 61 -3.35 -0.58 7.88
C ALA A 61 -3.45 -1.08 9.33
N ALA A 62 -2.50 -1.92 9.77
CA ALA A 62 -2.44 -2.44 11.13
C ALA A 62 -2.25 -1.33 12.19
N THR A 63 -1.60 -0.22 11.82
CA THR A 63 -1.45 0.94 12.70
C THR A 63 -2.79 1.53 13.14
N PHE A 64 -3.84 1.40 12.32
CA PHE A 64 -5.18 1.88 12.67
C PHE A 64 -5.88 1.00 13.71
N GLU A 65 -5.57 -0.30 13.79
CA GLU A 65 -6.10 -1.19 14.83
C GLU A 65 -5.26 -1.23 16.10
N PHE A 66 -3.99 -0.87 16.00
CA PHE A 66 -3.09 -0.89 17.15
C PHE A 66 -3.63 0.00 18.27
N ARG A 67 -3.59 -0.53 19.51
CA ARG A 67 -3.90 0.23 20.71
C ARG A 67 -2.64 0.47 21.51
N ASP A 68 -2.41 1.72 21.85
CA ASP A 68 -1.29 2.11 22.71
C ASP A 68 -1.51 1.68 24.16
N GLU A 69 -0.54 1.95 25.03
CA GLU A 69 -0.60 1.61 26.47
C GLU A 69 -1.81 2.24 27.19
N SER A 70 -2.36 3.34 26.67
CA SER A 70 -3.56 3.99 27.19
C SER A 70 -4.85 3.33 26.69
N GLY A 71 -4.74 2.38 25.75
CA GLY A 71 -5.86 1.73 25.07
C GLY A 71 -6.44 2.53 23.90
N ALA A 72 -5.82 3.67 23.53
CA ALA A 72 -6.28 4.51 22.42
C ALA A 72 -5.74 4.01 21.08
N SER A 73 -6.57 4.10 20.03
CA SER A 73 -6.28 3.67 18.66
C SER A 73 -6.49 4.81 17.67
N LEU A 74 -5.91 4.70 16.47
CA LEU A 74 -6.27 5.60 15.36
C LEU A 74 -7.72 5.40 14.92
N SER A 75 -8.26 4.19 15.02
CA SER A 75 -9.67 3.93 14.71
C SER A 75 -10.64 4.70 15.60
N ASP A 76 -10.21 5.26 16.72
CA ASP A 76 -11.03 6.11 17.58
C ASP A 76 -11.23 7.52 16.98
N VAL A 77 -10.37 7.96 16.05
CA VAL A 77 -10.36 9.31 15.46
C VAL A 77 -10.46 9.33 13.94
N ALA A 78 -10.07 8.25 13.26
CA ALA A 78 -10.09 8.14 11.81
C ALA A 78 -10.44 6.70 11.39
N ARG A 79 -11.30 6.56 10.40
CA ARG A 79 -11.68 5.26 9.83
C ARG A 79 -10.87 5.01 8.56
N LEU A 80 -10.23 3.85 8.46
CA LEU A 80 -9.62 3.42 7.21
C LEU A 80 -10.73 3.14 6.19
N ASP A 81 -10.65 3.78 5.02
CA ASP A 81 -11.71 3.79 4.02
C ASP A 81 -11.42 2.88 2.83
N THR A 82 -10.23 2.99 2.27
CA THR A 82 -9.86 2.30 1.04
C THR A 82 -8.36 2.13 0.94
N MET A 83 -7.92 0.93 0.60
CA MET A 83 -6.53 0.66 0.22
C MET A 83 -6.41 0.70 -1.31
N VAL A 84 -5.60 1.62 -1.81
CA VAL A 84 -5.43 1.82 -3.26
C VAL A 84 -4.02 1.50 -3.68
N THR A 85 -3.86 0.62 -4.66
CA THR A 85 -2.57 0.31 -5.29
C THR A 85 -2.56 0.81 -6.73
N VAL A 86 -1.49 1.51 -7.10
CA VAL A 86 -1.29 1.99 -8.47
C VAL A 86 -0.30 1.08 -9.19
N VAL A 87 -0.74 0.51 -10.31
CA VAL A 87 0.03 -0.44 -11.11
C VAL A 87 0.33 0.13 -12.48
N ASP A 88 1.57 0.00 -12.93
CA ASP A 88 1.99 0.35 -14.29
C ASP A 88 1.70 -0.82 -15.24
N ALA A 89 0.72 -0.63 -16.15
CA ALA A 89 0.29 -1.66 -17.08
C ALA A 89 1.40 -2.10 -18.05
N ALA A 90 2.31 -1.19 -18.42
CA ALA A 90 3.38 -1.47 -19.37
C ALA A 90 4.57 -2.22 -18.75
N ASN A 91 4.73 -2.16 -17.41
CA ASN A 91 5.89 -2.75 -16.74
C ASN A 91 5.52 -3.90 -15.80
N LEU A 92 4.28 -4.07 -15.38
CA LEU A 92 3.90 -5.08 -14.39
C LEU A 92 4.42 -6.48 -14.71
N LEU A 93 4.23 -6.95 -15.95
CA LEU A 93 4.65 -8.30 -16.34
C LEU A 93 6.19 -8.46 -16.25
N LYS A 94 6.92 -7.42 -16.65
CA LYS A 94 8.37 -7.39 -16.58
C LYS A 94 8.85 -7.39 -15.13
N ASP A 95 8.24 -6.56 -14.28
CA ASP A 95 8.58 -6.47 -12.87
C ASP A 95 8.17 -7.74 -12.11
N TYR A 96 7.03 -8.31 -12.42
CA TYR A 96 6.53 -9.56 -11.84
C TYR A 96 7.42 -10.77 -12.22
N SER A 97 8.03 -10.76 -13.41
CA SER A 97 8.96 -11.80 -13.85
C SER A 97 10.42 -11.48 -13.50
N SER A 98 10.70 -10.35 -12.88
CA SER A 98 12.04 -9.97 -12.45
C SER A 98 12.51 -10.85 -11.28
N ARG A 99 13.84 -11.02 -11.21
CA ARG A 99 14.54 -11.62 -10.07
C ARG A 99 15.30 -10.59 -9.25
N ASP A 100 15.03 -9.31 -9.52
CA ASP A 100 15.72 -8.22 -8.87
C ASP A 100 15.29 -8.11 -7.40
N PHE A 101 16.24 -7.81 -6.55
CA PHE A 101 15.97 -7.29 -5.21
C PHE A 101 15.75 -5.77 -5.29
N LEU A 102 15.12 -5.21 -4.29
CA LEU A 102 14.93 -3.74 -4.19
C LEU A 102 16.28 -3.02 -4.22
N ALA A 103 17.31 -3.61 -3.59
CA ALA A 103 18.67 -3.10 -3.60
C ALA A 103 19.27 -2.98 -5.01
N ASP A 104 18.97 -3.92 -5.91
CA ASP A 104 19.49 -3.91 -7.28
C ASP A 104 18.95 -2.73 -8.09
N ARG A 105 17.78 -2.22 -7.71
CA ARG A 105 17.14 -1.05 -8.34
C ARG A 105 17.41 0.25 -7.61
N GLY A 106 18.18 0.22 -6.51
CA GLY A 106 18.42 1.39 -5.66
C GLY A 106 17.18 1.81 -4.84
N GLU A 107 16.18 0.95 -4.74
CA GLU A 107 14.91 1.17 -4.06
C GLU A 107 14.92 0.43 -2.72
N VAL A 108 15.69 0.92 -1.75
CA VAL A 108 15.80 0.29 -0.43
C VAL A 108 15.14 1.15 0.64
N ALA A 109 14.46 0.51 1.57
CA ALA A 109 13.91 1.19 2.76
C ALA A 109 14.97 1.46 3.84
N GLY A 110 16.13 0.78 3.78
CA GLY A 110 17.25 0.95 4.71
C GLY A 110 18.43 0.03 4.37
N GLU A 111 19.51 0.11 5.17
CA GLU A 111 20.65 -0.81 5.06
C GLU A 111 20.20 -2.24 5.35
N GLY A 112 20.46 -3.18 4.41
CA GLY A 112 20.12 -4.59 4.57
C GLY A 112 18.73 -4.98 4.05
N ASP A 113 18.04 -4.12 3.30
CA ASP A 113 16.77 -4.48 2.64
C ASP A 113 17.03 -5.49 1.51
N GLU A 114 16.78 -6.76 1.79
CA GLU A 114 16.96 -7.90 0.86
C GLU A 114 15.62 -8.38 0.28
N ARG A 115 14.55 -7.58 0.38
CA ARG A 115 13.24 -7.98 -0.13
C ARG A 115 13.24 -8.11 -1.65
N PRO A 116 12.67 -9.19 -2.20
CA PRO A 116 12.48 -9.31 -3.64
C PRO A 116 11.38 -8.35 -4.10
N LEU A 117 11.62 -7.63 -5.19
CA LEU A 117 10.65 -6.71 -5.79
C LEU A 117 9.28 -7.39 -6.01
N VAL A 118 9.29 -8.62 -6.50
CA VAL A 118 8.06 -9.38 -6.80
C VAL A 118 7.22 -9.62 -5.55
N GLY A 119 7.84 -9.95 -4.42
CA GLY A 119 7.12 -10.18 -3.16
C GLY A 119 6.32 -8.93 -2.75
N LEU A 120 6.96 -7.77 -2.81
CA LEU A 120 6.33 -6.51 -2.49
C LEU A 120 5.17 -6.16 -3.44
N LEU A 121 5.36 -6.36 -4.76
CA LEU A 121 4.30 -6.10 -5.75
C LEU A 121 3.10 -7.02 -5.54
N VAL A 122 3.35 -8.29 -5.20
CA VAL A 122 2.29 -9.25 -4.87
C VAL A 122 1.49 -8.77 -3.67
N GLU A 123 2.16 -8.44 -2.57
CA GLU A 123 1.52 -7.97 -1.35
C GLU A 123 0.69 -6.71 -1.57
N GLN A 124 1.24 -5.72 -2.28
CA GLN A 124 0.53 -4.49 -2.61
C GLN A 124 -0.75 -4.74 -3.42
N ILE A 125 -0.76 -5.74 -4.31
CA ILE A 125 -1.96 -6.10 -5.09
C ILE A 125 -2.94 -6.91 -4.24
N GLU A 126 -2.46 -7.90 -3.49
CA GLU A 126 -3.30 -8.77 -2.65
C GLU A 126 -4.07 -7.98 -1.61
N PHE A 127 -3.48 -6.91 -1.08
CA PHE A 127 -4.07 -6.11 -0.01
C PHE A 127 -4.87 -4.89 -0.49
N ALA A 128 -4.98 -4.68 -1.80
CA ALA A 128 -5.71 -3.55 -2.37
C ALA A 128 -7.21 -3.79 -2.43
N ASP A 129 -8.02 -2.81 -2.00
CA ASP A 129 -9.46 -2.76 -2.31
C ASP A 129 -9.67 -2.27 -3.76
N VAL A 130 -8.83 -1.34 -4.19
CA VAL A 130 -8.85 -0.77 -5.54
C VAL A 130 -7.47 -0.84 -6.16
N VAL A 131 -7.37 -1.39 -7.36
CA VAL A 131 -6.15 -1.36 -8.17
C VAL A 131 -6.36 -0.40 -9.34
N VAL A 132 -5.59 0.67 -9.36
CA VAL A 132 -5.54 1.63 -10.47
C VAL A 132 -4.52 1.13 -11.50
N LEU A 133 -4.99 0.46 -12.55
CA LEU A 133 -4.13 0.00 -13.65
C LEU A 133 -3.88 1.18 -14.59
N ASN A 134 -2.76 1.84 -14.37
CA ASN A 134 -2.40 3.09 -15.05
C ASN A 134 -1.54 2.84 -16.29
N LYS A 135 -1.36 3.88 -17.09
CA LYS A 135 -0.56 3.90 -18.33
C LYS A 135 -1.09 2.99 -19.45
N ILE A 136 -2.40 2.77 -19.49
CA ILE A 136 -3.01 1.99 -20.58
C ILE A 136 -2.88 2.65 -21.96
N ASP A 137 -2.51 3.94 -22.00
CA ASP A 137 -2.23 4.69 -23.23
C ASP A 137 -0.86 4.40 -23.85
N VAL A 138 0.06 3.77 -23.10
CA VAL A 138 1.40 3.41 -23.57
C VAL A 138 1.65 1.90 -23.56
N ALA A 139 0.86 1.14 -22.82
CA ALA A 139 0.94 -0.32 -22.77
C ALA A 139 0.32 -0.96 -24.02
N ALA A 140 0.89 -2.06 -24.50
CA ALA A 140 0.27 -2.86 -25.54
C ALA A 140 -0.99 -3.58 -25.02
N PRO A 141 -1.97 -3.89 -25.89
CA PRO A 141 -3.20 -4.60 -25.47
C PRO A 141 -2.94 -5.91 -24.74
N GLU A 142 -1.90 -6.64 -25.13
CA GLU A 142 -1.47 -7.90 -24.53
C GLU A 142 -0.86 -7.69 -23.12
N GLU A 143 -0.16 -6.59 -22.91
CA GLU A 143 0.37 -6.21 -21.61
C GLU A 143 -0.75 -5.84 -20.64
N ILE A 144 -1.75 -5.06 -21.10
CA ILE A 144 -2.94 -4.72 -20.32
C ILE A 144 -3.71 -5.99 -19.93
N ALA A 145 -3.93 -6.90 -20.89
CA ALA A 145 -4.62 -8.15 -20.64
C ALA A 145 -3.88 -9.03 -19.62
N SER A 146 -2.54 -9.12 -19.75
CA SER A 146 -1.70 -9.87 -18.85
C SER A 146 -1.68 -9.25 -17.44
N ALA A 147 -1.55 -7.93 -17.35
CA ALA A 147 -1.59 -7.21 -16.08
C ALA A 147 -2.93 -7.45 -15.35
N ARG A 148 -4.05 -7.34 -16.08
CA ARG A 148 -5.37 -7.63 -15.52
C ARG A 148 -5.49 -9.08 -15.04
N ALA A 149 -4.97 -10.05 -15.79
CA ALA A 149 -4.98 -11.45 -15.41
C ALA A 149 -4.16 -11.71 -14.14
N ILE A 150 -2.98 -11.11 -14.02
CA ILE A 150 -2.15 -11.19 -12.81
C ILE A 150 -2.89 -10.60 -11.61
N ILE A 151 -3.42 -9.38 -11.73
CA ILE A 151 -4.17 -8.73 -10.67
C ILE A 151 -5.35 -9.60 -10.21
N ARG A 152 -6.12 -10.14 -11.14
CA ARG A 152 -7.27 -11.02 -10.83
C ARG A 152 -6.87 -12.35 -10.20
N ALA A 153 -5.71 -12.88 -10.55
CA ALA A 153 -5.18 -14.11 -9.96
C ALA A 153 -4.73 -13.88 -8.50
N LEU A 154 -4.14 -12.72 -8.22
CA LEU A 154 -3.68 -12.35 -6.88
C LEU A 154 -4.83 -11.86 -6.00
N ASN A 155 -5.73 -11.05 -6.56
CA ASN A 155 -6.83 -10.44 -5.82
C ASN A 155 -8.10 -10.41 -6.71
N ALA A 156 -8.95 -11.41 -6.53
CA ALA A 156 -10.19 -11.53 -7.29
C ALA A 156 -11.23 -10.46 -6.90
N ASP A 157 -11.17 -9.97 -5.67
CA ASP A 157 -12.15 -9.05 -5.10
C ASP A 157 -11.81 -7.57 -5.37
N ALA A 158 -10.55 -7.26 -5.66
CA ALA A 158 -10.13 -5.88 -5.94
C ALA A 158 -10.90 -5.26 -7.10
N ARG A 159 -11.33 -4.02 -6.93
CA ARG A 159 -11.88 -3.22 -8.02
C ARG A 159 -10.75 -2.72 -8.92
N ILE A 160 -10.73 -3.11 -10.20
CA ILE A 160 -9.74 -2.64 -11.16
C ILE A 160 -10.28 -1.42 -11.92
N ILE A 161 -9.49 -0.33 -11.92
CA ILE A 161 -9.78 0.89 -12.67
C ILE A 161 -8.67 1.09 -13.69
N GLU A 162 -8.99 0.95 -14.96
CA GLU A 162 -8.06 1.20 -16.06
C GLU A 162 -8.01 2.68 -16.38
N THR A 163 -6.80 3.25 -16.43
CA THR A 163 -6.64 4.68 -16.63
C THR A 163 -5.33 5.06 -17.32
N SER A 164 -5.30 6.31 -17.78
CA SER A 164 -4.11 6.95 -18.32
C SER A 164 -3.81 8.20 -17.53
N ARG A 165 -2.54 8.40 -17.20
CA ARG A 165 -2.04 9.59 -16.49
C ARG A 165 -2.75 9.82 -15.16
N GLY A 166 -3.11 8.75 -14.46
CA GLY A 166 -3.75 8.79 -13.14
C GLY A 166 -5.14 9.44 -13.11
N LYS A 167 -5.86 9.51 -14.24
CA LYS A 167 -7.19 10.11 -14.30
C LYS A 167 -8.23 9.16 -13.75
N VAL A 168 -8.48 9.26 -12.46
CA VAL A 168 -9.48 8.47 -11.73
C VAL A 168 -10.53 9.43 -11.17
N ALA A 169 -11.80 9.04 -11.21
CA ALA A 169 -12.84 9.79 -10.53
C ALA A 169 -12.64 9.66 -9.01
N LEU A 170 -12.64 10.76 -8.28
CA LEU A 170 -12.36 10.76 -6.84
C LEU A 170 -13.30 9.84 -6.06
N GLY A 171 -14.58 9.80 -6.40
CA GLY A 171 -15.56 8.90 -5.77
C GLY A 171 -15.30 7.40 -6.01
N ASP A 172 -14.34 7.05 -6.88
CA ASP A 172 -13.92 5.66 -7.08
C ASP A 172 -12.83 5.22 -6.10
N ILE A 173 -12.18 6.17 -5.44
CA ILE A 173 -11.05 5.93 -4.53
C ILE A 173 -11.19 6.61 -3.16
N LEU A 174 -12.07 7.58 -3.01
CA LEU A 174 -12.34 8.30 -1.77
C LEU A 174 -13.78 8.07 -1.32
N ASP A 175 -13.98 7.92 -0.01
CA ASP A 175 -15.28 7.67 0.64
C ASP A 175 -16.03 6.48 0.05
N THR A 176 -15.29 5.43 -0.27
CA THR A 176 -15.83 4.22 -0.88
C THR A 176 -16.36 3.22 0.15
N GLY A 177 -15.84 3.25 1.37
CA GLY A 177 -16.15 2.29 2.43
C GLY A 177 -15.78 0.85 2.08
N LEU A 178 -14.83 0.64 1.16
CA LEU A 178 -14.46 -0.72 0.71
C LEU A 178 -13.61 -1.48 1.72
N PHE A 179 -12.76 -0.78 2.46
CA PHE A 179 -11.89 -1.43 3.42
C PHE A 179 -12.69 -2.09 4.55
N SER A 180 -12.33 -3.33 4.85
CA SER A 180 -12.95 -4.11 5.93
C SER A 180 -11.89 -4.79 6.77
N PHE A 181 -11.80 -4.44 8.05
CA PHE A 181 -10.94 -5.16 9.01
C PHE A 181 -11.28 -6.65 9.09
N GLU A 182 -12.56 -7.03 8.97
CA GLU A 182 -12.95 -8.44 8.97
C GLU A 182 -12.36 -9.19 7.76
N ALA A 183 -12.31 -8.56 6.59
CA ALA A 183 -11.67 -9.13 5.42
C ALA A 183 -10.13 -9.17 5.58
N ALA A 184 -9.55 -8.09 6.11
CA ALA A 184 -8.13 -8.01 6.39
C ALA A 184 -7.66 -9.07 7.40
N HIS A 185 -8.43 -9.31 8.46
CA HIS A 185 -8.12 -10.35 9.46
C HIS A 185 -8.13 -11.78 8.89
N ARG A 186 -8.75 -12.00 7.75
CA ARG A 186 -8.71 -13.29 7.05
C ARG A 186 -7.42 -13.47 6.23
N HIS A 187 -6.68 -12.39 6.02
CA HIS A 187 -5.40 -12.45 5.31
C HIS A 187 -4.35 -13.14 6.20
N PRO A 188 -3.60 -14.13 5.67
CA PRO A 188 -2.69 -14.93 6.48
C PRO A 188 -1.61 -14.13 7.22
N THR A 189 -1.14 -13.02 6.63
CA THR A 189 -0.09 -12.16 7.18
C THR A 189 -0.61 -11.14 8.19
N TRP A 190 -1.93 -10.83 8.20
CA TRP A 190 -2.51 -9.84 9.11
C TRP A 190 -2.29 -10.17 10.59
N PHE A 191 -2.51 -11.42 10.96
CA PHE A 191 -2.35 -11.85 12.34
C PHE A 191 -0.90 -11.72 12.82
N LYS A 192 0.07 -11.88 11.92
CA LYS A 192 1.48 -11.72 12.22
C LYS A 192 1.82 -10.26 12.47
N GLU A 193 1.31 -9.33 11.64
CA GLU A 193 1.51 -7.91 11.81
C GLU A 193 0.97 -7.39 13.14
N LEU A 194 -0.19 -7.84 13.58
CA LEU A 194 -0.75 -7.43 14.85
C LEU A 194 -0.02 -8.00 16.08
N ASN A 195 0.49 -9.22 15.98
CA ASN A 195 1.04 -9.95 17.13
C ASN A 195 2.58 -10.07 17.07
N GLY A 196 3.19 -9.85 15.93
CA GLY A 196 4.62 -10.08 15.65
C GLY A 196 5.56 -8.96 16.08
N PHE A 197 5.05 -7.91 16.72
CA PHE A 197 5.82 -6.70 17.03
C PHE A 197 6.99 -6.86 18.01
N LYS A 198 7.25 -8.06 18.51
CA LYS A 198 8.39 -8.30 19.39
C LYS A 198 9.60 -8.94 18.72
N ASP A 199 9.39 -9.65 17.61
CA ASP A 199 10.49 -10.28 16.88
C ASP A 199 10.10 -10.38 15.40
N HIS A 200 10.38 -9.34 14.61
CA HIS A 200 10.28 -9.42 13.16
C HIS A 200 11.41 -10.34 12.67
N VAL A 201 11.10 -11.60 12.52
CA VAL A 201 11.97 -12.55 11.82
C VAL A 201 11.66 -12.40 10.34
N PRO A 202 12.65 -12.12 9.48
CA PRO A 202 12.42 -12.06 8.04
C PRO A 202 11.70 -13.33 7.56
N GLU A 203 10.74 -13.20 6.67
CA GLU A 203 9.92 -14.32 6.17
C GLU A 203 10.76 -15.48 5.60
N THR A 204 11.94 -15.17 5.06
CA THR A 204 12.93 -16.15 4.63
C THR A 204 13.42 -17.06 5.75
N GLU A 205 13.49 -16.58 6.98
CA GLU A 205 13.86 -17.38 8.15
C GLU A 205 12.64 -18.13 8.71
N GLU A 206 11.47 -17.51 8.71
CA GLU A 206 10.24 -18.07 9.28
C GLU A 206 9.69 -19.25 8.46
N TYR A 207 9.77 -19.18 7.13
CA TYR A 207 9.29 -20.26 6.24
C TYR A 207 10.37 -21.21 5.80
N GLY A 208 11.65 -21.02 6.22
CA GLY A 208 12.76 -21.84 5.80
C GLY A 208 12.98 -21.84 4.28
N ILE A 209 12.48 -20.80 3.60
CA ILE A 209 12.63 -20.64 2.15
C ILE A 209 14.08 -20.23 1.89
N LYS A 210 14.87 -21.14 1.40
CA LYS A 210 16.21 -20.84 0.90
C LYS A 210 16.10 -20.59 -0.59
N SER A 211 16.25 -19.33 -1.00
CA SER A 211 16.46 -19.02 -2.41
C SER A 211 17.91 -19.39 -2.78
N PHE A 212 18.09 -20.10 -3.87
CA PHE A 212 19.41 -20.34 -4.45
C PHE A 212 19.37 -19.94 -5.92
N VAL A 213 20.41 -19.25 -6.35
CA VAL A 213 20.61 -18.93 -7.77
C VAL A 213 21.44 -20.05 -8.38
N TYR A 214 20.90 -20.72 -9.39
CA TYR A 214 21.65 -21.65 -10.22
C TYR A 214 22.13 -20.91 -11.47
N THR A 215 23.42 -20.72 -11.59
CA THR A 215 24.07 -20.26 -12.82
C THR A 215 24.62 -21.47 -13.56
N ALA A 216 24.06 -21.74 -14.75
CA ALA A 216 24.59 -22.73 -15.69
C ALA A 216 25.56 -22.08 -16.66
#